data_1bb004f89499c2fe8a615c501de62309
#
_entry.id   1bb004f89499c2fe8a615c501de62309
#
_cell.length_a   1.000
_cell.length_b   1.000
_cell.length_c   1.000
_cell.angle_alpha   90.00
_cell.angle_beta   90.00
_cell.angle_gamma   90.00
#
_symmetry.space_group_name_H-M   'P 1'
#
loop_
_entity.id
_entity.type
_entity.pdbx_description
1 polymer ?
#
loop_
_entity_poly.entity_id
_entity_poly.type
_entity_poly.pdbx_seq_one_letter_code
_entity_poly.pdbx_strand_id
1 'polypeptide(L)'
;MEKDDGNLIVDLVEKLVREVGNEIPISVKVRILPSGLDDSLKLYKRIVDAGASMLTIHGRNRLQKGLNTGKADWEAIKKVVEHFGDKIPIIANGGISNLDDVRECLEFTGVDGVMSSEGILEYPALFSETNTRAVEGKRTGPSRLQLAREYVDIAEKYPPENGGQGNGIRCIRTHCHKFLHEDLNGRVDIRKEIAVAQDHEKLRKCFQDIEELNKAEGHVAEDEVLAWYMRHRIPRRSSEEYSPPKKLQRANSNGDKKAQSVSEDDHDS
;
A
#
# COMPACT_ATOMS: atom_id res chain seq x y z
N MET A 1 11.61 -4.12 -17.25
CA MET A 1 11.79 -5.49 -16.76
C MET A 1 11.42 -6.55 -17.79
N GLU A 2 10.22 -6.52 -18.39
CA GLU A 2 9.81 -7.50 -19.40
C GLU A 2 10.51 -7.35 -20.77
N LYS A 3 11.11 -6.18 -21.04
CA LYS A 3 11.79 -5.91 -22.33
C LYS A 3 13.23 -6.38 -22.39
N ASP A 4 13.84 -6.70 -21.23
CA ASP A 4 15.26 -7.11 -21.12
C ASP A 4 15.42 -8.41 -20.32
N ASP A 5 14.36 -9.24 -20.21
CA ASP A 5 14.33 -10.49 -19.46
C ASP A 5 14.85 -10.38 -18.01
N GLY A 6 14.75 -9.18 -17.43
CA GLY A 6 15.23 -8.89 -16.08
C GLY A 6 16.76 -8.77 -15.96
N ASN A 7 17.51 -8.66 -17.07
CA ASN A 7 18.98 -8.51 -17.01
C ASN A 7 19.38 -7.29 -16.18
N LEU A 8 18.74 -6.14 -16.40
CA LEU A 8 19.05 -4.92 -15.67
C LEU A 8 18.96 -5.07 -14.14
N ILE A 9 17.94 -5.79 -13.63
CA ILE A 9 17.82 -5.98 -12.17
C ILE A 9 18.91 -6.90 -11.65
N VAL A 10 19.28 -7.94 -12.37
CA VAL A 10 20.37 -8.85 -12.00
C VAL A 10 21.70 -8.11 -11.99
N ASP A 11 22.01 -7.36 -13.05
CA ASP A 11 23.23 -6.55 -13.16
C ASP A 11 23.35 -5.52 -12.02
N LEU A 12 22.22 -4.89 -11.64
CA LEU A 12 22.19 -3.96 -10.51
C LEU A 12 22.47 -4.65 -9.18
N VAL A 13 21.91 -5.85 -8.95
CA VAL A 13 22.18 -6.64 -7.74
C VAL A 13 23.64 -7.05 -7.68
N GLU A 14 24.20 -7.62 -8.76
CA GLU A 14 25.61 -8.00 -8.85
C GLU A 14 26.54 -6.82 -8.56
N LYS A 15 26.22 -5.66 -9.14
CA LYS A 15 27.02 -4.45 -8.92
C LYS A 15 26.95 -3.99 -7.46
N LEU A 16 25.76 -3.95 -6.85
CA LEU A 16 25.61 -3.58 -5.45
C LEU A 16 26.34 -4.57 -4.52
N VAL A 17 26.20 -5.87 -4.76
CA VAL A 17 26.88 -6.91 -3.97
C VAL A 17 28.39 -6.75 -4.09
N ARG A 18 28.92 -6.50 -5.27
CA ARG A 18 30.35 -6.29 -5.47
C ARG A 18 30.89 -5.04 -4.77
N GLU A 19 30.12 -3.93 -4.81
CA GLU A 19 30.58 -2.65 -4.27
C GLU A 19 30.45 -2.55 -2.74
N VAL A 20 29.34 -3.07 -2.17
CA VAL A 20 29.01 -2.90 -0.74
C VAL A 20 28.55 -4.18 -0.04
N GLY A 21 28.42 -5.30 -0.72
CA GLY A 21 27.83 -6.53 -0.18
C GLY A 21 28.60 -7.16 0.99
N ASN A 22 29.88 -6.85 1.13
CA ASN A 22 30.69 -7.29 2.28
C ASN A 22 30.39 -6.48 3.56
N GLU A 23 29.85 -5.29 3.42
CA GLU A 23 29.58 -4.38 4.53
C GLU A 23 28.06 -4.33 4.85
N ILE A 24 27.22 -4.39 3.80
CA ILE A 24 25.78 -4.22 3.91
C ILE A 24 25.07 -5.33 3.13
N PRO A 25 24.18 -6.11 3.77
CA PRO A 25 23.40 -7.13 3.06
C PRO A 25 22.45 -6.49 2.03
N ILE A 26 22.41 -7.06 0.82
CA ILE A 26 21.58 -6.56 -0.28
C ILE A 26 20.28 -7.35 -0.32
N SER A 27 19.17 -6.71 0.01
CA SER A 27 17.83 -7.30 -0.09
C SER A 27 17.10 -6.85 -1.35
N VAL A 28 16.28 -7.74 -1.92
CA VAL A 28 15.53 -7.43 -3.14
C VAL A 28 14.03 -7.63 -2.91
N LYS A 29 13.23 -6.60 -3.22
CA LYS A 29 11.77 -6.67 -3.15
C LYS A 29 11.18 -6.74 -4.54
N VAL A 30 10.44 -7.83 -4.82
CA VAL A 30 9.87 -8.14 -6.14
C VAL A 30 8.38 -8.48 -6.08
N ARG A 31 7.75 -8.47 -7.25
CA ARG A 31 6.38 -8.97 -7.47
C ARG A 31 6.42 -10.18 -8.38
N ILE A 32 5.40 -11.02 -8.33
CA ILE A 32 5.16 -12.07 -9.33
C ILE A 32 5.12 -11.43 -10.72
N LEU A 33 5.78 -12.03 -11.70
CA LEU A 33 5.76 -11.54 -13.08
C LEU A 33 4.37 -11.75 -13.68
N PRO A 34 3.92 -10.86 -14.58
CA PRO A 34 2.68 -11.09 -15.33
C PRO A 34 2.68 -12.35 -16.20
N SER A 35 3.87 -12.78 -16.64
CA SER A 35 4.06 -14.04 -17.41
C SER A 35 3.86 -15.30 -16.57
N GLY A 36 3.84 -15.18 -15.23
CA GLY A 36 3.53 -16.28 -14.34
C GLY A 36 4.61 -16.61 -13.32
N LEU A 37 4.36 -17.67 -12.54
CA LEU A 37 5.23 -18.08 -11.43
C LEU A 37 6.55 -18.67 -11.95
N ASP A 38 6.52 -19.51 -12.99
CA ASP A 38 7.72 -20.18 -13.50
C ASP A 38 8.79 -19.18 -13.98
N ASP A 39 8.36 -18.14 -14.70
CA ASP A 39 9.28 -17.08 -15.12
C ASP A 39 9.75 -16.21 -13.93
N SER A 40 8.89 -16.05 -12.94
CA SER A 40 9.27 -15.40 -11.69
C SER A 40 10.36 -16.19 -10.96
N LEU A 41 10.22 -17.51 -10.84
CA LEU A 41 11.21 -18.37 -10.20
C LEU A 41 12.56 -18.34 -10.93
N LYS A 42 12.56 -18.33 -12.27
CA LYS A 42 13.79 -18.18 -13.07
C LYS A 42 14.51 -16.85 -12.77
N LEU A 43 13.73 -15.75 -12.73
CA LEU A 43 14.29 -14.44 -12.41
C LEU A 43 14.81 -14.40 -10.96
N TYR A 44 14.07 -14.93 -9.99
CA TYR A 44 14.48 -14.93 -8.58
C TYR A 44 15.74 -15.77 -8.37
N LYS A 45 15.86 -16.90 -9.07
CA LYS A 45 17.10 -17.68 -9.05
C LYS A 45 18.31 -16.84 -9.46
N ARG A 46 18.20 -16.10 -10.55
CA ARG A 46 19.28 -15.21 -11.02
C ARG A 46 19.61 -14.12 -10.02
N ILE A 47 18.59 -13.55 -9.35
CA ILE A 47 18.77 -12.54 -8.30
C ILE A 47 19.48 -13.13 -7.08
N VAL A 48 19.14 -14.35 -6.68
CA VAL A 48 19.79 -15.07 -5.58
C VAL A 48 21.25 -15.40 -5.95
N ASP A 49 21.46 -15.94 -7.16
CA ASP A 49 22.80 -16.26 -7.68
C ASP A 49 23.70 -15.01 -7.80
N ALA A 50 23.10 -13.84 -8.04
CA ALA A 50 23.79 -12.54 -8.05
C ALA A 50 24.21 -12.03 -6.66
N GLY A 51 23.84 -12.76 -5.58
CA GLY A 51 24.28 -12.48 -4.21
C GLY A 51 23.26 -11.70 -3.36
N ALA A 52 21.99 -11.65 -3.76
CA ALA A 52 20.95 -11.13 -2.88
C ALA A 52 20.90 -11.96 -1.59
N SER A 53 20.87 -11.30 -0.43
CA SER A 53 20.86 -11.92 0.89
C SER A 53 19.47 -12.08 1.50
N MET A 54 18.43 -11.54 0.88
CA MET A 54 17.03 -11.69 1.28
C MET A 54 16.10 -11.34 0.12
N LEU A 55 14.99 -12.06 -0.02
CA LEU A 55 13.92 -11.72 -0.95
C LEU A 55 12.63 -11.33 -0.21
N THR A 56 12.02 -10.22 -0.61
CA THR A 56 10.64 -9.90 -0.23
C THR A 56 9.73 -10.09 -1.44
N ILE A 57 8.78 -11.02 -1.33
CA ILE A 57 7.89 -11.38 -2.42
C ILE A 57 6.50 -10.77 -2.20
N HIS A 58 6.08 -9.85 -3.08
CA HIS A 58 4.71 -9.40 -3.11
C HIS A 58 3.88 -10.39 -3.95
N GLY A 59 2.96 -11.11 -3.29
CA GLY A 59 2.08 -12.12 -3.92
C GLY A 59 1.07 -11.56 -4.91
N ARG A 60 1.47 -10.53 -5.67
CA ARG A 60 0.68 -9.90 -6.74
C ARG A 60 1.59 -9.51 -7.89
N ASN A 61 1.07 -9.52 -9.10
CA ASN A 61 1.78 -8.97 -10.24
C ASN A 61 1.53 -7.45 -10.38
N ARG A 62 2.23 -6.78 -11.31
CA ARG A 62 2.13 -5.32 -11.49
C ARG A 62 0.80 -4.85 -12.07
N LEU A 63 0.01 -5.73 -12.68
CA LEU A 63 -1.31 -5.41 -13.23
C LEU A 63 -2.39 -5.38 -12.14
N GLN A 64 -2.12 -6.01 -10.98
CA GLN A 64 -2.98 -6.01 -9.81
C GLN A 64 -2.82 -4.70 -9.04
N LYS A 65 -3.56 -3.67 -9.42
CA LYS A 65 -3.56 -2.34 -8.80
C LYS A 65 -4.94 -1.70 -8.81
N GLY A 66 -5.17 -0.72 -7.94
CA GLY A 66 -6.44 0.00 -7.85
C GLY A 66 -7.60 -0.94 -7.54
N LEU A 67 -8.66 -0.89 -8.34
CA LEU A 67 -9.84 -1.77 -8.19
C LEU A 67 -9.54 -3.25 -8.47
N ASN A 68 -8.48 -3.53 -9.24
CA ASN A 68 -8.06 -4.88 -9.61
C ASN A 68 -6.95 -5.43 -8.69
N THR A 69 -6.76 -4.88 -7.49
CA THR A 69 -5.70 -5.32 -6.58
C THR A 69 -5.91 -6.79 -6.19
N GLY A 70 -7.10 -7.20 -5.76
CA GLY A 70 -7.43 -8.57 -5.40
C GLY A 70 -6.60 -9.13 -4.24
N LYS A 71 -6.76 -10.42 -3.97
CA LYS A 71 -5.99 -11.13 -2.96
C LYS A 71 -4.52 -11.26 -3.36
N ALA A 72 -3.63 -11.26 -2.36
CA ALA A 72 -2.25 -11.71 -2.56
C ALA A 72 -2.23 -13.24 -2.71
N ASP A 73 -1.42 -13.73 -3.61
CA ASP A 73 -1.24 -15.15 -3.88
C ASP A 73 -0.19 -15.72 -2.93
N TRP A 74 -0.64 -16.25 -1.80
CA TRP A 74 0.23 -16.90 -0.82
C TRP A 74 0.74 -18.27 -1.30
N GLU A 75 -0.01 -18.95 -2.19
CA GLU A 75 0.44 -20.19 -2.80
C GLU A 75 1.69 -19.96 -3.66
N ALA A 76 1.70 -18.87 -4.45
CA ALA A 76 2.89 -18.49 -5.20
C ALA A 76 4.08 -18.16 -4.28
N ILE A 77 3.84 -17.50 -3.12
CA ILE A 77 4.89 -17.22 -2.12
C ILE A 77 5.42 -18.53 -1.55
N LYS A 78 4.55 -19.48 -1.17
CA LYS A 78 4.94 -20.80 -0.69
C LYS A 78 5.87 -21.51 -1.68
N LYS A 79 5.55 -21.47 -2.97
CA LYS A 79 6.41 -22.04 -4.01
C LYS A 79 7.80 -21.36 -4.08
N VAL A 80 7.89 -20.07 -3.81
CA VAL A 80 9.19 -19.37 -3.70
C VAL A 80 9.98 -19.88 -2.50
N VAL A 81 9.33 -20.09 -1.35
CA VAL A 81 9.96 -20.68 -0.16
C VAL A 81 10.49 -22.09 -0.45
N GLU A 82 9.71 -22.94 -1.11
CA GLU A 82 10.11 -24.30 -1.50
C GLU A 82 11.37 -24.32 -2.38
N HIS A 83 11.64 -23.23 -3.13
CA HIS A 83 12.80 -23.14 -4.04
C HIS A 83 14.02 -22.47 -3.43
N PHE A 84 13.83 -21.54 -2.50
CA PHE A 84 14.91 -20.64 -2.05
C PHE A 84 15.00 -20.51 -0.52
N GLY A 85 14.03 -20.99 0.26
CA GLY A 85 13.96 -20.77 1.71
C GLY A 85 15.13 -21.41 2.49
N ASP A 86 15.76 -22.43 1.94
CA ASP A 86 16.97 -23.07 2.48
C ASP A 86 18.27 -22.29 2.17
N LYS A 87 18.20 -21.27 1.30
CA LYS A 87 19.36 -20.50 0.83
C LYS A 87 19.41 -19.10 1.42
N ILE A 88 18.28 -18.41 1.43
CA ILE A 88 18.16 -17.03 1.91
C ILE A 88 16.79 -16.81 2.57
N PRO A 89 16.69 -15.87 3.52
CA PRO A 89 15.40 -15.48 4.11
C PRO A 89 14.40 -14.98 3.06
N ILE A 90 13.14 -15.40 3.19
CA ILE A 90 12.02 -14.99 2.35
C ILE A 90 10.99 -14.25 3.17
N ILE A 91 10.63 -13.05 2.75
CA ILE A 91 9.61 -12.22 3.41
C ILE A 91 8.35 -12.16 2.53
N ALA A 92 7.19 -12.52 3.09
CA ALA A 92 5.90 -12.38 2.40
C ALA A 92 5.38 -10.96 2.49
N ASN A 93 4.88 -10.42 1.37
CA ASN A 93 4.21 -9.13 1.33
C ASN A 93 2.84 -9.24 0.65
N GLY A 94 1.84 -8.66 1.28
CA GLY A 94 0.46 -8.58 0.78
C GLY A 94 -0.50 -9.51 1.53
N GLY A 95 -1.70 -8.99 1.79
CA GLY A 95 -2.75 -9.72 2.50
C GLY A 95 -2.65 -9.66 4.02
N ILE A 96 -1.79 -8.82 4.59
CA ILE A 96 -1.56 -8.68 6.02
C ILE A 96 -2.28 -7.44 6.54
N SER A 97 -3.33 -7.63 7.35
CA SER A 97 -4.17 -6.54 7.91
C SER A 97 -4.26 -6.59 9.44
N ASN A 98 -3.94 -7.72 10.06
CA ASN A 98 -3.96 -7.93 11.50
C ASN A 98 -2.95 -9.04 11.87
N LEU A 99 -2.81 -9.34 13.17
CA LEU A 99 -1.85 -10.31 13.65
C LEU A 99 -2.22 -11.76 13.28
N ASP A 100 -3.50 -12.07 13.12
CA ASP A 100 -3.93 -13.40 12.70
C ASP A 100 -3.55 -13.66 11.23
N ASP A 101 -3.68 -12.64 10.36
CA ASP A 101 -3.17 -12.72 8.99
C ASP A 101 -1.63 -12.99 8.98
N VAL A 102 -0.88 -12.43 9.95
CA VAL A 102 0.56 -12.71 10.11
C VAL A 102 0.79 -14.18 10.41
N ARG A 103 0.10 -14.70 11.44
CA ARG A 103 0.24 -16.11 11.88
C ARG A 103 -0.14 -17.08 10.76
N GLU A 104 -1.28 -16.84 10.12
CA GLU A 104 -1.74 -17.67 9.00
C GLU A 104 -0.77 -17.63 7.81
N CYS A 105 -0.23 -16.45 7.49
CA CYS A 105 0.74 -16.33 6.40
C CYS A 105 2.03 -17.10 6.69
N LEU A 106 2.58 -16.96 7.90
CA LEU A 106 3.77 -17.69 8.33
C LEU A 106 3.56 -19.20 8.29
N GLU A 107 2.44 -19.68 8.87
CA GLU A 107 2.09 -21.11 8.91
C GLU A 107 1.86 -21.70 7.52
N PHE A 108 1.11 -20.98 6.69
CA PHE A 108 0.75 -21.46 5.35
C PHE A 108 1.91 -21.44 4.36
N THR A 109 2.73 -20.40 4.38
CA THR A 109 3.78 -20.20 3.37
C THR A 109 5.15 -20.71 3.80
N GLY A 110 5.42 -20.78 5.10
CA GLY A 110 6.73 -21.13 5.65
C GLY A 110 7.78 -20.01 5.50
N VAL A 111 7.37 -18.75 5.26
CA VAL A 111 8.31 -17.61 5.16
C VAL A 111 8.93 -17.27 6.52
N ASP A 112 10.09 -16.62 6.50
CA ASP A 112 10.81 -16.17 7.70
C ASP A 112 10.17 -14.93 8.35
N GLY A 113 9.34 -14.21 7.60
CA GLY A 113 8.65 -13.03 8.11
C GLY A 113 7.63 -12.46 7.13
N VAL A 114 6.91 -11.44 7.59
CA VAL A 114 5.88 -10.76 6.78
C VAL A 114 6.12 -9.27 6.71
N MET A 115 5.69 -8.66 5.61
CA MET A 115 5.72 -7.22 5.39
C MET A 115 4.30 -6.71 5.12
N SER A 116 3.90 -5.66 5.83
CA SER A 116 2.68 -4.92 5.54
C SER A 116 3.03 -3.50 5.09
N SER A 117 2.27 -2.95 4.17
CA SER A 117 2.42 -1.59 3.68
C SER A 117 1.14 -0.81 3.96
N GLU A 118 0.11 -1.12 3.22
CA GLU A 118 -1.18 -0.43 3.36
C GLU A 118 -1.83 -0.70 4.73
N GLY A 119 -1.80 -1.94 5.23
CA GLY A 119 -2.40 -2.30 6.52
C GLY A 119 -1.81 -1.50 7.69
N ILE A 120 -0.50 -1.31 7.71
CA ILE A 120 0.16 -0.52 8.76
C ILE A 120 -0.11 0.99 8.61
N LEU A 121 -0.32 1.48 7.38
CA LEU A 121 -0.73 2.86 7.14
C LEU A 121 -2.17 3.15 7.56
N GLU A 122 -3.00 2.14 7.67
CA GLU A 122 -4.37 2.26 8.16
C GLU A 122 -4.45 2.05 9.68
N TYR A 123 -3.64 1.12 10.19
CA TYR A 123 -3.59 0.77 11.59
C TYR A 123 -2.14 0.57 12.05
N PRO A 124 -1.47 1.60 12.57
CA PRO A 124 -0.07 1.54 12.99
C PRO A 124 0.25 0.46 14.02
N ALA A 125 -0.72 0.06 14.83
CA ALA A 125 -0.58 -1.05 15.78
C ALA A 125 -0.85 -2.43 15.17
N LEU A 126 -0.70 -2.59 13.84
CA LEU A 126 -1.00 -3.83 13.11
C LEU A 126 -0.32 -5.05 13.72
N PHE A 127 0.93 -4.94 14.11
CA PHE A 127 1.73 -6.04 14.67
C PHE A 127 1.63 -6.15 16.20
N SER A 128 0.76 -5.37 16.86
CA SER A 128 0.50 -5.50 18.29
C SER A 128 -0.21 -6.81 18.58
N GLU A 129 0.16 -7.46 19.68
CA GLU A 129 -0.49 -8.69 20.16
C GLU A 129 -1.98 -8.53 20.40
N THR A 130 -2.43 -7.30 20.64
CA THR A 130 -3.84 -6.96 20.81
C THR A 130 -4.61 -6.82 19.51
N ASN A 131 -3.95 -6.77 18.35
CA ASN A 131 -4.59 -6.61 17.03
C ASN A 131 -4.89 -7.96 16.39
N THR A 132 -5.76 -8.73 16.98
CA THR A 132 -6.29 -9.97 16.41
C THR A 132 -7.59 -9.69 15.64
N ARG A 133 -8.09 -10.68 14.89
CA ARG A 133 -9.43 -10.60 14.29
C ARG A 133 -10.45 -10.38 15.39
N ALA A 134 -11.39 -9.48 15.11
CA ALA A 134 -12.43 -9.18 16.07
C ALA A 134 -13.22 -10.44 16.43
N VAL A 135 -13.29 -10.73 17.71
CA VAL A 135 -14.23 -11.70 18.26
C VAL A 135 -15.50 -10.92 18.59
N GLU A 136 -16.64 -11.33 18.04
CA GLU A 136 -17.91 -10.61 18.19
C GLU A 136 -17.89 -9.15 17.73
N GLY A 137 -17.11 -8.84 16.68
CA GLY A 137 -17.05 -7.49 16.08
C GLY A 137 -16.28 -6.47 16.93
N LYS A 138 -15.49 -6.86 17.93
CA LYS A 138 -14.68 -5.94 18.74
C LYS A 138 -13.20 -6.25 18.63
N ARG A 139 -12.41 -5.26 18.22
CA ARG A 139 -10.96 -5.28 18.37
C ARG A 139 -10.58 -5.02 19.82
N THR A 140 -9.48 -5.60 20.26
CA THR A 140 -8.94 -5.42 21.60
C THR A 140 -7.82 -4.37 21.66
N GLY A 141 -7.36 -3.88 20.52
CA GLY A 141 -6.27 -2.91 20.42
C GLY A 141 -6.71 -1.44 20.61
N PRO A 142 -5.75 -0.49 20.55
CA PRO A 142 -6.03 0.93 20.68
C PRO A 142 -6.96 1.42 19.55
N SER A 143 -7.80 2.41 19.86
CA SER A 143 -8.70 3.00 18.85
C SER A 143 -7.90 3.72 17.74
N ARG A 144 -8.47 3.82 16.54
CA ARG A 144 -7.84 4.55 15.43
C ARG A 144 -7.63 6.02 15.77
N LEU A 145 -8.55 6.63 16.50
CA LEU A 145 -8.45 8.00 16.96
C LEU A 145 -7.31 8.19 17.96
N GLN A 146 -7.12 7.23 18.88
CA GLN A 146 -5.97 7.23 19.79
C GLN A 146 -4.66 7.13 19.01
N LEU A 147 -4.55 6.19 18.06
CA LEU A 147 -3.35 6.04 17.22
C LEU A 147 -3.06 7.29 16.37
N ALA A 148 -4.12 7.98 15.88
CA ALA A 148 -3.95 9.22 15.14
C ALA A 148 -3.38 10.34 16.03
N ARG A 149 -3.81 10.43 17.29
CA ARG A 149 -3.27 11.40 18.27
C ARG A 149 -1.80 11.12 18.57
N GLU A 150 -1.47 9.88 18.94
CA GLU A 150 -0.10 9.45 19.21
C GLU A 150 0.82 9.70 18.00
N TYR A 151 0.32 9.42 16.78
CA TYR A 151 1.05 9.68 15.55
C TYR A 151 1.36 11.17 15.36
N VAL A 152 0.38 12.05 15.59
CA VAL A 152 0.59 13.52 15.48
C VAL A 152 1.58 14.01 16.51
N ASP A 153 1.51 13.51 17.76
CA ASP A 153 2.44 13.87 18.83
C ASP A 153 3.88 13.41 18.50
N ILE A 154 4.05 12.21 17.96
CA ILE A 154 5.35 11.72 17.50
C ILE A 154 5.88 12.55 16.34
N ALA A 155 5.02 12.87 15.35
CA ALA A 155 5.41 13.65 14.19
C ALA A 155 5.81 15.09 14.53
N GLU A 156 5.17 15.69 15.53
CA GLU A 156 5.55 17.01 16.07
C GLU A 156 6.87 16.97 16.82
N LYS A 157 7.08 15.92 17.63
CA LYS A 157 8.32 15.72 18.38
C LYS A 157 9.54 15.46 17.48
N TYR A 158 9.32 14.81 16.34
CA TYR A 158 10.37 14.43 15.39
C TYR A 158 10.06 14.96 13.99
N PRO A 159 10.13 16.29 13.78
CA PRO A 159 9.88 16.88 12.47
C PRO A 159 10.96 16.46 11.47
N PRO A 160 10.66 16.45 10.16
CA PRO A 160 11.66 16.15 9.14
C PRO A 160 12.79 17.19 9.15
N GLU A 161 14.05 16.75 9.26
CA GLU A 161 15.23 17.60 9.40
C GLU A 161 15.44 18.58 8.24
N ASN A 162 15.04 18.24 7.05
CA ASN A 162 15.26 19.02 5.82
C ASN A 162 14.04 19.80 5.34
N GLY A 163 13.19 20.24 6.24
CA GLY A 163 12.16 21.22 5.90
C GLY A 163 11.25 20.82 4.76
N GLY A 164 10.78 19.59 4.73
CA GLY A 164 9.65 19.24 3.87
C GLY A 164 8.58 20.31 4.05
N GLN A 165 7.98 20.83 2.98
CA GLN A 165 7.03 21.93 3.03
C GLN A 165 6.05 21.76 4.20
N GLY A 166 6.04 22.73 5.13
CA GLY A 166 5.15 22.73 6.28
C GLY A 166 5.42 21.63 7.32
N ASN A 167 6.68 21.37 7.67
CA ASN A 167 7.06 20.38 8.71
C ASN A 167 6.45 18.99 8.50
N GLY A 168 6.27 18.57 7.25
CA GLY A 168 5.67 17.28 6.93
C GLY A 168 4.15 17.22 7.08
N ILE A 169 3.47 18.31 7.41
CA ILE A 169 2.01 18.34 7.67
C ILE A 169 1.18 17.71 6.53
N ARG A 170 1.63 17.83 5.29
CA ARG A 170 0.96 17.22 4.14
C ARG A 170 0.94 15.68 4.22
N CYS A 171 2.05 15.06 4.64
CA CYS A 171 2.13 13.62 4.85
C CYS A 171 1.27 13.21 6.05
N ILE A 172 1.34 13.98 7.14
CA ILE A 172 0.55 13.75 8.36
C ILE A 172 -0.94 13.74 8.04
N ARG A 173 -1.46 14.75 7.31
CA ARG A 173 -2.86 14.78 6.85
C ARG A 173 -3.24 13.53 6.06
N THR A 174 -2.38 13.10 5.14
CA THR A 174 -2.62 11.91 4.32
C THR A 174 -2.70 10.65 5.17
N HIS A 175 -1.86 10.52 6.19
CA HIS A 175 -1.90 9.40 7.13
C HIS A 175 -3.14 9.47 8.03
N CYS A 176 -3.50 10.63 8.56
CA CYS A 176 -4.72 10.82 9.34
C CYS A 176 -5.99 10.42 8.57
N HIS A 177 -6.07 10.73 7.28
CA HIS A 177 -7.17 10.26 6.43
C HIS A 177 -7.26 8.74 6.31
N LYS A 178 -6.15 8.03 6.43
CA LYS A 178 -6.14 6.57 6.41
C LYS A 178 -6.51 5.99 7.77
N PHE A 179 -5.94 6.53 8.85
CA PHE A 179 -6.24 6.08 10.21
C PHE A 179 -7.72 6.26 10.54
N LEU A 180 -8.28 7.41 10.20
CA LEU A 180 -9.63 7.83 10.54
C LEU A 180 -10.66 7.58 9.43
N HIS A 181 -10.36 6.66 8.51
CA HIS A 181 -11.22 6.42 7.35
C HIS A 181 -12.69 6.14 7.76
N GLU A 182 -12.89 5.33 8.77
CA GLU A 182 -14.23 4.99 9.29
C GLU A 182 -14.88 6.18 9.98
N ASP A 183 -14.16 6.83 10.89
CA ASP A 183 -14.62 8.02 11.60
C ASP A 183 -14.97 9.17 10.65
N LEU A 184 -14.35 9.22 9.48
CA LEU A 184 -14.58 10.25 8.47
C LEU A 184 -15.66 9.85 7.44
N ASN A 185 -16.22 8.65 7.54
CA ASN A 185 -17.29 8.21 6.65
C ASN A 185 -18.58 9.04 6.92
N GLY A 186 -19.11 9.68 5.88
CA GLY A 186 -20.24 10.61 6.01
C GLY A 186 -19.90 12.01 6.54
N ARG A 187 -18.74 12.21 7.18
CA ARG A 187 -18.34 13.48 7.83
C ARG A 187 -17.48 14.34 6.90
N VAL A 188 -18.10 14.86 5.84
CA VAL A 188 -17.43 15.58 4.75
C VAL A 188 -16.71 16.83 5.24
N ASP A 189 -17.25 17.55 6.22
CA ASP A 189 -16.70 18.82 6.70
C ASP A 189 -15.43 18.59 7.50
N ILE A 190 -15.40 17.66 8.46
CA ILE A 190 -14.17 17.30 9.20
C ILE A 190 -13.11 16.76 8.23
N ARG A 191 -13.51 15.94 7.26
CA ARG A 191 -12.58 15.46 6.21
C ARG A 191 -11.91 16.62 5.46
N LYS A 192 -12.66 17.66 5.11
CA LYS A 192 -12.13 18.87 4.47
C LYS A 192 -11.20 19.63 5.41
N GLU A 193 -11.57 19.78 6.69
CA GLU A 193 -10.73 20.47 7.67
C GLU A 193 -9.38 19.77 7.87
N ILE A 194 -9.36 18.44 8.01
CA ILE A 194 -8.11 17.67 8.05
C ILE A 194 -7.29 17.89 6.76
N ALA A 195 -7.94 17.89 5.59
CA ALA A 195 -7.25 18.07 4.31
C ALA A 195 -6.54 19.41 4.16
N VAL A 196 -7.02 20.46 4.84
CA VAL A 196 -6.47 21.82 4.77
C VAL A 196 -5.74 22.27 6.04
N ALA A 197 -5.66 21.42 7.09
CA ALA A 197 -4.96 21.74 8.32
C ALA A 197 -3.51 22.16 8.04
N GLN A 198 -3.08 23.29 8.64
CA GLN A 198 -1.75 23.86 8.41
C GLN A 198 -0.74 23.46 9.50
N ASP A 199 -1.23 22.96 10.64
CA ASP A 199 -0.44 22.63 11.80
C ASP A 199 -1.05 21.45 12.59
N HIS A 200 -0.33 21.01 13.62
CA HIS A 200 -0.72 19.89 14.48
C HIS A 200 -1.90 20.23 15.39
N GLU A 201 -2.01 21.50 15.83
CA GLU A 201 -3.10 21.96 16.71
C GLU A 201 -4.45 21.86 16.00
N LYS A 202 -4.51 22.26 14.73
CA LYS A 202 -5.72 22.14 13.94
C LYS A 202 -6.13 20.67 13.73
N LEU A 203 -5.17 19.76 13.58
CA LEU A 203 -5.46 18.33 13.53
C LEU A 203 -6.02 17.80 14.86
N ARG A 204 -5.42 18.19 15.98
CA ARG A 204 -5.93 17.80 17.32
C ARG A 204 -7.35 18.29 17.55
N LYS A 205 -7.67 19.50 17.10
CA LYS A 205 -9.05 20.01 17.14
C LYS A 205 -10.01 19.13 16.34
N CYS A 206 -9.68 18.78 15.11
CA CYS A 206 -10.49 17.85 14.32
C CYS A 206 -10.69 16.51 15.03
N PHE A 207 -9.69 16.02 15.76
CA PHE A 207 -9.80 14.77 16.54
C PHE A 207 -10.74 14.91 17.75
N GLN A 208 -10.78 16.08 18.38
CA GLN A 208 -11.76 16.37 19.42
C GLN A 208 -13.19 16.39 18.86
N ASP A 209 -13.37 17.08 17.73
CA ASP A 209 -14.67 17.14 17.06
C ASP A 209 -15.19 15.74 16.67
N ILE A 210 -14.28 14.86 16.19
CA ILE A 210 -14.62 13.45 15.92
C ILE A 210 -15.05 12.72 17.18
N GLU A 211 -14.29 12.88 18.27
CA GLU A 211 -14.60 12.21 19.54
C GLU A 211 -15.95 12.66 20.12
N GLU A 212 -16.26 13.95 20.05
CA GLU A 212 -17.54 14.49 20.50
C GLU A 212 -18.72 13.96 19.69
N LEU A 213 -18.55 13.89 18.36
CA LEU A 213 -19.57 13.31 17.48
C LEU A 213 -19.73 11.81 17.73
N ASN A 214 -18.65 11.06 17.89
CA ASN A 214 -18.74 9.64 18.21
C ASN A 214 -19.51 9.39 19.50
N LYS A 215 -19.28 10.21 20.53
CA LYS A 215 -20.02 10.15 21.81
C LYS A 215 -21.50 10.49 21.63
N ALA A 216 -21.82 11.54 20.86
CA ALA A 216 -23.18 12.00 20.63
C ALA A 216 -24.01 11.00 19.81
N GLU A 217 -23.39 10.36 18.83
CA GLU A 217 -24.04 9.39 17.95
C GLU A 217 -24.10 7.97 18.56
N GLY A 218 -23.46 7.76 19.72
CA GLY A 218 -23.28 6.41 20.30
C GLY A 218 -22.47 5.50 19.39
N HIS A 219 -21.63 6.10 18.56
CA HIS A 219 -20.79 5.38 17.61
C HIS A 219 -19.72 4.59 18.38
N VAL A 220 -19.96 3.28 18.47
CA VAL A 220 -18.88 2.33 18.77
C VAL A 220 -18.24 2.04 17.42
N ALA A 221 -16.97 2.40 17.25
CA ALA A 221 -16.24 2.03 16.05
C ALA A 221 -16.37 0.52 15.85
N GLU A 222 -17.20 0.13 14.88
CA GLU A 222 -17.41 -1.27 14.53
C GLU A 222 -16.13 -1.72 13.82
N ASP A 223 -15.35 -2.55 14.48
CA ASP A 223 -14.02 -2.97 14.07
C ASP A 223 -13.99 -3.85 12.81
N GLU A 224 -15.14 -4.28 12.31
CA GLU A 224 -15.26 -5.06 11.08
C GLU A 224 -15.61 -4.22 9.84
N VAL A 225 -15.89 -2.94 10.00
CA VAL A 225 -16.34 -2.13 8.87
C VAL A 225 -15.20 -1.95 7.89
N LEU A 226 -15.45 -2.39 6.70
CA LEU A 226 -14.93 -2.01 5.39
C LEU A 226 -13.69 -1.10 5.45
N ALA A 227 -12.62 -1.60 6.06
CA ALA A 227 -11.33 -0.98 5.94
C ALA A 227 -11.07 -0.64 4.47
N TRP A 228 -10.41 0.47 4.20
CA TRP A 228 -9.92 0.85 2.87
C TRP A 228 -9.33 -0.35 2.09
N TYR A 229 -8.82 -1.35 2.80
CA TYR A 229 -8.18 -2.58 2.30
C TYR A 229 -9.10 -3.75 2.01
N MET A 230 -10.40 -3.64 2.21
CA MET A 230 -11.36 -4.68 1.81
C MET A 230 -11.23 -5.07 0.33
N ARG A 231 -10.86 -4.11 -0.52
CA ARG A 231 -10.57 -4.36 -1.95
C ARG A 231 -9.47 -5.43 -2.17
N HIS A 232 -8.59 -5.62 -1.20
CA HIS A 232 -7.51 -6.61 -1.27
C HIS A 232 -7.97 -8.03 -0.93
N ARG A 233 -9.12 -8.15 -0.30
CA ARG A 233 -9.75 -9.43 0.06
C ARG A 233 -10.79 -9.87 -0.97
N ILE A 234 -11.20 -8.97 -1.87
CA ILE A 234 -12.16 -9.28 -2.93
C ILE A 234 -11.43 -9.96 -4.10
N PRO A 235 -11.99 -11.02 -4.71
CA PRO A 235 -11.46 -11.59 -5.94
C PRO A 235 -11.32 -10.54 -7.03
N ARG A 236 -10.36 -10.72 -7.95
CA ARG A 236 -10.23 -9.84 -9.12
C ARG A 236 -11.56 -9.77 -9.87
N ARG A 237 -11.95 -8.57 -10.26
CA ARG A 237 -12.99 -8.40 -11.26
C ARG A 237 -12.44 -8.84 -12.64
N SER A 238 -13.26 -9.50 -13.45
CA SER A 238 -12.92 -9.77 -14.85
C SER A 238 -12.74 -8.44 -15.60
N SER A 239 -11.91 -8.45 -16.64
CA SER A 239 -11.71 -7.25 -17.46
C SER A 239 -13.00 -6.76 -18.12
N GLU A 240 -13.99 -7.61 -18.26
CA GLU A 240 -15.32 -7.31 -18.82
C GLU A 240 -16.22 -6.51 -17.86
N GLU A 241 -15.97 -6.59 -16.56
CA GLU A 241 -16.74 -5.86 -15.54
C GLU A 241 -16.17 -4.48 -15.21
N TYR A 242 -15.03 -4.10 -15.77
CA TYR A 242 -14.41 -2.82 -15.51
C TYR A 242 -15.00 -1.73 -16.41
N SER A 243 -15.92 -0.95 -15.86
CA SER A 243 -16.33 0.33 -16.45
C SER A 243 -15.58 1.47 -15.74
N PRO A 244 -14.72 2.24 -16.41
CA PRO A 244 -14.04 3.38 -15.80
C PRO A 244 -15.04 4.44 -15.32
N PRO A 245 -14.74 5.14 -14.22
CA PRO A 245 -15.62 6.18 -13.69
C PRO A 245 -15.94 7.23 -14.76
N LYS A 246 -17.21 7.66 -14.83
CA LYS A 246 -17.72 8.62 -15.84
C LYS A 246 -16.92 9.92 -15.99
N LYS A 247 -16.12 10.31 -15.00
CA LYS A 247 -15.23 11.49 -15.08
C LYS A 247 -14.04 11.30 -16.03
N LEU A 248 -13.58 10.09 -16.28
CA LEU A 248 -12.48 9.80 -17.22
C LEU A 248 -12.98 9.74 -18.67
N GLN A 249 -14.27 9.50 -18.90
CA GLN A 249 -14.85 9.49 -20.27
C GLN A 249 -15.00 10.89 -20.87
N ARG A 250 -15.07 11.95 -20.03
CA ARG A 250 -15.17 13.35 -20.52
C ARG A 250 -13.83 13.95 -20.98
N ALA A 251 -12.69 13.41 -20.56
CA ALA A 251 -11.38 13.92 -20.95
C ALA A 251 -10.94 13.47 -22.35
N ASN A 252 -11.45 12.31 -22.82
CA ASN A 252 -11.10 11.79 -24.16
C ASN A 252 -11.98 12.31 -25.28
N SER A 253 -13.15 12.92 -25.00
CA SER A 253 -14.04 13.47 -26.04
C SER A 253 -13.71 14.89 -26.48
N ASN A 254 -12.77 15.59 -25.80
CA ASN A 254 -12.35 16.93 -26.16
C ASN A 254 -11.03 16.97 -26.97
N GLY A 255 -10.41 15.80 -27.24
CA GLY A 255 -9.16 15.71 -28.02
C GLY A 255 -9.36 15.76 -29.53
N ASP A 256 -10.56 15.41 -30.03
CA ASP A 256 -10.79 15.22 -31.47
C ASP A 256 -11.44 16.42 -32.20
N LYS A 257 -11.56 17.58 -31.53
CA LYS A 257 -12.17 18.79 -32.16
C LYS A 257 -11.19 19.91 -32.52
N LYS A 258 -9.88 19.65 -32.53
CA LYS A 258 -8.87 20.70 -32.87
C LYS A 258 -8.00 20.35 -34.09
N ALA A 259 -8.41 19.42 -34.93
CA ALA A 259 -7.65 19.02 -36.13
C ALA A 259 -8.43 19.21 -37.45
N GLN A 260 -9.48 20.02 -37.46
CA GLN A 260 -10.17 20.39 -38.74
C GLN A 260 -10.57 21.84 -38.70
N SER A 261 -9.65 22.75 -39.03
CA SER A 261 -9.88 24.05 -39.62
C SER A 261 -8.54 24.80 -39.81
N VAL A 262 -7.76 24.43 -40.78
CA VAL A 262 -6.85 25.34 -41.55
C VAL A 262 -6.61 24.66 -42.88
N SER A 263 -7.44 24.96 -43.87
CA SER A 263 -7.09 25.00 -45.27
C SER A 263 -8.21 25.70 -46.01
N GLU A 264 -7.79 26.62 -46.85
CA GLU A 264 -8.53 27.41 -47.82
C GLU A 264 -8.78 28.86 -47.38
N ASP A 265 -7.99 29.67 -48.03
CA ASP A 265 -8.17 30.91 -48.78
C ASP A 265 -6.94 31.78 -48.54
N ASP A 266 -6.13 32.03 -49.58
CA ASP A 266 -6.25 33.15 -50.47
C ASP A 266 -5.12 33.16 -51.53
N HIS A 267 -5.54 32.98 -52.76
CA HIS A 267 -4.92 33.61 -53.92
C HIS A 267 -5.81 34.80 -54.33
N ASP A 268 -5.23 35.99 -54.41
CA ASP A 268 -5.40 37.05 -55.38
C ASP A 268 -5.22 38.44 -54.76
N SER A 269 -4.18 39.08 -55.21
CA SER A 269 -3.97 40.45 -55.65
C SER A 269 -2.61 40.98 -55.26
#